data_c704f09e47e24d7d2a240d8aac300c5d
#
_entry.id   c704f09e47e24d7d2a240d8aac300c5d
#
_cell.length_a   1.000
_cell.length_b   1.000
_cell.length_c   1.000
_cell.angle_alpha   90.00
_cell.angle_beta   90.00
_cell.angle_gamma   90.00
#
_symmetry.space_group_name_H-M   'P 1'
#
loop_
_entity.id
_entity.type
_entity.pdbx_description
1 polymer ?
#
loop_
_entity_poly.entity_id
_entity_poly.type
_entity_poly.pdbx_seq_one_letter_code
_entity_poly.pdbx_strand_id
1 'polypeptide(L)'
;MYRNVEQVLLDVYKIRGVRMEPLNNTASVCAWCESKGVTGGGGDLTQAETHANAAMIISRIERVLNRYELAVVECKYSEDLSGIVDITAYIEQQNEGVNLLICDALVSNILRHAPKQTEIMDKYDISETTVWRQRKKVSRIIAALEESVQIKLYDEFMQCGIILSQVVA
;
A
#
# COMPACT_ATOMS: atom_id res chain seq x y z
N MET A 1 -1.44 -8.61 16.44
CA MET A 1 -2.12 -7.32 16.63
C MET A 1 -1.17 -6.22 16.24
N TYR A 2 -1.60 -5.28 15.44
CA TYR A 2 -0.77 -4.22 14.87
C TYR A 2 -0.80 -2.95 15.73
N ARG A 3 0.26 -2.12 15.62
CA ARG A 3 0.38 -0.86 16.39
C ARG A 3 -0.16 0.36 15.63
N ASN A 4 -0.08 0.35 14.30
CA ASN A 4 -0.52 1.45 13.46
C ASN A 4 -0.98 0.94 12.09
N VAL A 5 -1.68 1.81 11.34
CA VAL A 5 -2.19 1.53 9.99
C VAL A 5 -1.08 1.18 9.02
N GLU A 6 0.04 1.90 9.07
CA GLU A 6 1.16 1.70 8.14
C GLU A 6 1.76 0.29 8.25
N GLN A 7 1.90 -0.23 9.47
CA GLN A 7 2.37 -1.59 9.70
C GLN A 7 1.40 -2.62 9.11
N VAL A 8 0.08 -2.41 9.25
CA VAL A 8 -0.94 -3.29 8.62
C VAL A 8 -0.77 -3.31 7.11
N LEU A 9 -0.68 -2.12 6.49
CA LEU A 9 -0.55 -1.99 5.04
C LEU A 9 0.73 -2.67 4.53
N LEU A 10 1.87 -2.41 5.15
CA LEU A 10 3.14 -3.03 4.78
C LEU A 10 3.07 -4.56 4.81
N ASP A 11 2.57 -5.13 5.91
CA ASP A 11 2.53 -6.58 6.09
C ASP A 11 1.53 -7.23 5.13
N VAL A 12 0.33 -6.66 5.00
CA VAL A 12 -0.75 -7.24 4.19
C VAL A 12 -0.41 -7.21 2.70
N TYR A 13 0.11 -6.10 2.18
CA TYR A 13 0.52 -6.01 0.77
C TYR A 13 1.79 -6.82 0.48
N LYS A 14 2.72 -6.94 1.44
CA LYS A 14 3.85 -7.85 1.31
C LYS A 14 3.40 -9.30 1.21
N ILE A 15 2.46 -9.75 2.04
CA ILE A 15 1.91 -11.11 1.98
C ILE A 15 1.18 -11.34 0.64
N ARG A 16 0.40 -10.36 0.16
CA ARG A 16 -0.26 -10.44 -1.16
C ARG A 16 0.74 -10.65 -2.30
N GLY A 17 1.91 -10.03 -2.23
CA GLY A 17 2.98 -10.16 -3.23
C GLY A 17 3.70 -11.51 -3.22
N VAL A 18 3.62 -12.27 -2.13
CA VAL A 18 4.26 -13.58 -2.03
C VAL A 18 3.37 -14.63 -2.70
N ARG A 19 3.91 -15.32 -3.70
CA ARG A 19 3.21 -16.45 -4.32
C ARG A 19 3.07 -17.60 -3.33
N MET A 20 1.87 -18.12 -3.20
CA MET A 20 1.67 -19.43 -2.55
C MET A 20 2.24 -20.50 -3.49
N GLU A 21 3.36 -21.08 -3.12
CA GLU A 21 3.83 -22.29 -3.81
C GLU A 21 2.94 -23.45 -3.37
N PRO A 22 2.35 -24.20 -4.32
CA PRO A 22 1.65 -25.42 -3.95
C PRO A 22 2.68 -26.37 -3.32
N LEU A 23 2.45 -26.74 -2.07
CA LEU A 23 3.23 -27.80 -1.43
C LEU A 23 3.17 -29.04 -2.32
N ASN A 24 4.33 -29.55 -2.75
CA ASN A 24 4.36 -30.84 -3.41
C ASN A 24 3.78 -31.90 -2.46
N ASN A 25 3.32 -33.03 -2.98
CA ASN A 25 2.67 -34.05 -2.17
C ASN A 25 3.51 -34.48 -0.96
N THR A 26 4.81 -34.53 -1.09
CA THR A 26 5.75 -34.89 -0.01
C THR A 26 5.78 -33.83 1.08
N ALA A 27 5.90 -32.55 0.72
CA ALA A 27 5.91 -31.45 1.69
C ALA A 27 4.55 -31.32 2.38
N SER A 28 3.44 -31.57 1.68
CA SER A 28 2.09 -31.59 2.25
C SER A 28 1.93 -32.72 3.28
N VAL A 29 2.45 -33.92 2.99
CA VAL A 29 2.42 -35.05 3.94
C VAL A 29 3.30 -34.78 5.15
N CYS A 30 4.50 -34.22 4.97
CA CYS A 30 5.38 -33.84 6.07
C CYS A 30 4.71 -32.77 6.98
N ALA A 31 4.16 -31.70 6.40
CA ALA A 31 3.44 -30.67 7.15
C ALA A 31 2.24 -31.25 7.92
N TRP A 32 1.52 -32.21 7.34
CA TRP A 32 0.41 -32.91 8.01
C TRP A 32 0.88 -33.83 9.16
N CYS A 33 2.04 -34.48 9.00
CA CYS A 33 2.65 -35.29 10.05
C CYS A 33 3.16 -34.43 11.20
N GLU A 34 3.77 -33.26 10.90
CA GLU A 34 4.23 -32.29 11.88
C GLU A 34 3.07 -31.68 12.67
N SER A 35 1.96 -31.34 12.00
CA SER A 35 0.77 -30.77 12.63
C SER A 35 0.06 -31.74 13.59
N LYS A 36 0.17 -33.04 13.39
CA LYS A 36 -0.39 -34.06 14.30
C LYS A 36 0.37 -34.20 15.61
N GLY A 37 1.62 -33.74 15.67
CA GLY A 37 2.44 -33.77 16.89
C GLY A 37 2.30 -32.57 17.79
N VAL A 38 1.68 -31.48 17.33
CA VAL A 38 1.56 -30.21 18.07
C VAL A 38 0.16 -30.08 18.66
N THR A 39 -0.09 -30.75 19.76
CA THR A 39 -1.22 -30.45 20.64
C THR A 39 -0.80 -29.34 21.59
N GLY A 40 -1.20 -28.11 21.30
CA GLY A 40 -1.25 -27.03 22.27
C GLY A 40 -0.09 -26.06 22.26
N GLY A 41 -0.39 -24.86 22.01
CA GLY A 41 0.41 -23.68 22.32
C GLY A 41 0.61 -22.79 21.13
N GLY A 42 0.00 -21.60 21.16
CA GLY A 42 0.31 -20.38 20.42
C GLY A 42 0.91 -20.57 19.02
N GLY A 43 0.23 -21.32 18.17
CA GLY A 43 0.77 -21.67 16.86
C GLY A 43 0.84 -20.46 15.98
N ASP A 44 1.99 -20.26 15.33
CA ASP A 44 2.07 -19.39 14.18
C ASP A 44 1.07 -19.87 13.12
N LEU A 45 0.34 -18.91 12.54
CA LEU A 45 -0.62 -19.18 11.48
C LEU A 45 0.07 -19.90 10.33
N THR A 46 -0.60 -20.89 9.76
CA THR A 46 -0.13 -21.53 8.52
C THR A 46 -0.06 -20.47 7.40
N GLN A 47 0.75 -20.75 6.38
CA GLN A 47 0.86 -19.86 5.22
C GLN A 47 -0.52 -19.55 4.60
N ALA A 48 -1.38 -20.56 4.48
CA ALA A 48 -2.74 -20.40 3.96
C ALA A 48 -3.61 -19.49 4.83
N GLU A 49 -3.55 -19.64 6.15
CA GLU A 49 -4.28 -18.76 7.10
C GLU A 49 -3.75 -17.33 7.07
N THR A 50 -2.43 -17.16 6.94
CA THR A 50 -1.79 -15.85 6.80
C THR A 50 -2.28 -15.14 5.53
N HIS A 51 -2.32 -15.84 4.39
CA HIS A 51 -2.86 -15.29 3.14
C HIS A 51 -4.36 -15.01 3.22
N ALA A 52 -5.15 -15.88 3.86
CA ALA A 52 -6.57 -15.67 4.06
C ALA A 52 -6.84 -14.42 4.92
N ASN A 53 -6.11 -14.24 6.01
CA ASN A 53 -6.20 -13.05 6.85
C ASN A 53 -5.81 -11.78 6.10
N ALA A 54 -4.73 -11.81 5.32
CA ALA A 54 -4.33 -10.69 4.48
C ALA A 54 -5.41 -10.33 3.46
N ALA A 55 -6.00 -11.32 2.79
CA ALA A 55 -7.10 -11.12 1.83
C ALA A 55 -8.34 -10.50 2.49
N MET A 56 -8.68 -10.92 3.70
CA MET A 56 -9.80 -10.33 4.46
C MET A 56 -9.53 -8.86 4.80
N ILE A 57 -8.32 -8.50 5.21
CA ILE A 57 -7.95 -7.12 5.52
C ILE A 57 -7.96 -6.28 4.24
N ILE A 58 -7.41 -6.78 3.13
CA ILE A 58 -7.43 -6.09 1.83
C ILE A 58 -8.87 -5.82 1.38
N SER A 59 -9.76 -6.80 1.47
CA SER A 59 -11.18 -6.62 1.13
C SER A 59 -11.87 -5.53 1.97
N ARG A 60 -11.46 -5.34 3.23
CA ARG A 60 -11.94 -4.22 4.06
C ARG A 60 -11.38 -2.89 3.57
N ILE A 61 -10.08 -2.83 3.25
CA ILE A 61 -9.43 -1.63 2.70
C ILE A 61 -10.14 -1.19 1.42
N GLU A 62 -10.37 -2.12 0.49
CA GLU A 62 -11.06 -1.87 -0.79
C GLU A 62 -12.50 -1.37 -0.60
N ARG A 63 -13.19 -1.78 0.46
CA ARG A 63 -14.55 -1.34 0.77
C ARG A 63 -14.62 0.06 1.38
N VAL A 64 -13.61 0.45 2.16
CA VAL A 64 -13.60 1.71 2.93
C VAL A 64 -13.01 2.86 2.12
N LEU A 65 -12.00 2.58 1.29
CA LEU A 65 -11.31 3.58 0.51
C LEU A 65 -12.01 3.85 -0.82
N ASN A 66 -11.99 5.11 -1.26
CA ASN A 66 -12.39 5.45 -2.61
C ASN A 66 -11.31 5.06 -3.64
N ARG A 67 -11.63 5.13 -4.95
CA ARG A 67 -10.74 4.74 -6.04
C ARG A 67 -9.37 5.42 -5.97
N TYR A 68 -9.32 6.71 -5.67
CA TYR A 68 -8.08 7.48 -5.66
C TYR A 68 -7.23 7.20 -4.43
N GLU A 69 -7.86 7.04 -3.28
CA GLU A 69 -7.22 6.63 -2.03
C GLU A 69 -6.63 5.22 -2.13
N LEU A 70 -7.41 4.29 -2.73
CA LEU A 70 -6.94 2.93 -2.98
C LEU A 70 -5.73 2.92 -3.93
N ALA A 71 -5.78 3.72 -5.01
CA ALA A 71 -4.67 3.86 -5.95
C ALA A 71 -3.38 4.33 -5.27
N VAL A 72 -3.47 5.29 -4.32
CA VAL A 72 -2.29 5.74 -3.55
C VAL A 72 -1.73 4.60 -2.69
N VAL A 73 -2.59 3.84 -2.01
CA VAL A 73 -2.17 2.70 -1.18
C VAL A 73 -1.52 1.62 -2.04
N GLU A 74 -2.14 1.23 -3.15
CA GLU A 74 -1.59 0.21 -4.06
C GLU A 74 -0.26 0.64 -4.67
N CYS A 75 -0.16 1.86 -5.17
CA CYS A 75 1.09 2.38 -5.70
C CYS A 75 2.20 2.47 -4.65
N LYS A 76 1.89 2.68 -3.38
CA LYS A 76 2.88 2.82 -2.31
C LYS A 76 3.34 1.48 -1.73
N TYR A 77 2.41 0.54 -1.53
CA TYR A 77 2.65 -0.70 -0.78
C TYR A 77 2.65 -1.97 -1.62
N SER A 78 2.08 -1.96 -2.85
CA SER A 78 2.16 -3.07 -3.79
C SER A 78 3.18 -2.81 -4.89
N GLU A 79 3.52 -3.79 -5.69
CA GLU A 79 4.37 -3.61 -6.88
C GLU A 79 3.58 -3.07 -8.09
N ASP A 80 2.27 -2.95 -7.96
CA ASP A 80 1.39 -2.48 -9.03
C ASP A 80 1.43 -0.95 -9.13
N LEU A 81 1.72 -0.46 -10.32
CA LEU A 81 1.74 0.96 -10.65
C LEU A 81 0.53 1.40 -11.48
N SER A 82 -0.43 0.52 -11.72
CA SER A 82 -1.63 0.84 -12.53
C SER A 82 -2.43 2.00 -11.95
N GLY A 83 -2.43 2.15 -10.62
CA GLY A 83 -3.09 3.25 -9.92
C GLY A 83 -2.53 4.66 -10.22
N ILE A 84 -1.34 4.78 -10.83
CA ILE A 84 -0.76 6.10 -11.17
C ILE A 84 -1.71 6.90 -12.08
N VAL A 85 -2.37 6.24 -13.03
CA VAL A 85 -3.32 6.89 -13.94
C VAL A 85 -4.49 7.52 -13.17
N ASP A 86 -5.00 6.83 -12.15
CA ASP A 86 -6.09 7.32 -11.32
C ASP A 86 -5.66 8.50 -10.46
N ILE A 87 -4.45 8.44 -9.90
CA ILE A 87 -3.87 9.55 -9.12
C ILE A 87 -3.65 10.76 -10.03
N THR A 88 -3.12 10.57 -11.24
CA THR A 88 -2.92 11.65 -12.20
C THR A 88 -4.25 12.29 -12.62
N ALA A 89 -5.28 11.49 -12.88
CA ALA A 89 -6.63 12.00 -13.17
C ALA A 89 -7.21 12.80 -12.00
N TYR A 90 -6.98 12.37 -10.76
CA TYR A 90 -7.38 13.13 -9.58
C TYR A 90 -6.65 14.46 -9.46
N ILE A 91 -5.32 14.48 -9.70
CA ILE A 91 -4.52 15.70 -9.69
C ILE A 91 -5.00 16.70 -10.74
N GLU A 92 -5.37 16.22 -11.94
CA GLU A 92 -5.94 17.04 -13.00
C GLU A 92 -7.27 17.70 -12.56
N GLN A 93 -8.13 16.93 -11.90
CA GLN A 93 -9.40 17.43 -11.39
C GLN A 93 -9.23 18.55 -10.35
N GLN A 94 -8.14 18.56 -9.58
CA GLN A 94 -7.84 19.62 -8.61
C GLN A 94 -7.44 20.95 -9.28
N ASN A 95 -7.19 20.96 -10.58
CA ASN A 95 -6.91 22.13 -11.41
C ASN A 95 -5.79 23.04 -10.86
N GLU A 96 -4.78 22.47 -10.21
CA GLU A 96 -3.66 23.20 -9.60
C GLU A 96 -2.59 23.68 -10.58
N GLY A 97 -2.84 23.55 -11.89
CA GLY A 97 -1.88 23.90 -12.94
C GLY A 97 -0.63 23.01 -12.88
N VAL A 98 -0.83 21.72 -12.70
CA VAL A 98 0.22 20.71 -12.79
C VAL A 98 0.43 20.34 -14.25
N ASN A 99 1.69 20.20 -14.67
CA ASN A 99 2.00 19.72 -16.01
C ASN A 99 1.79 18.20 -16.08
N LEU A 100 0.75 17.78 -16.81
CA LEU A 100 0.36 16.37 -16.93
C LEU A 100 1.42 15.50 -17.60
N LEU A 101 2.24 16.05 -18.50
CA LEU A 101 3.31 15.29 -19.17
C LEU A 101 4.32 14.68 -18.19
N ILE A 102 4.54 15.33 -17.05
CA ILE A 102 5.50 14.87 -16.04
C ILE A 102 4.81 14.34 -14.78
N CYS A 103 3.47 14.42 -14.72
CA CYS A 103 2.72 14.09 -13.51
C CYS A 103 2.95 12.64 -13.08
N ASP A 104 2.86 11.67 -13.98
CA ASP A 104 3.07 10.25 -13.70
C ASP A 104 4.46 9.99 -13.11
N ALA A 105 5.49 10.63 -13.70
CA ALA A 105 6.86 10.50 -13.22
C ALA A 105 7.04 11.15 -11.82
N LEU A 106 6.36 12.27 -11.56
CA LEU A 106 6.37 12.92 -10.26
C LEU A 106 5.62 12.09 -9.19
N VAL A 107 4.48 11.50 -9.54
CA VAL A 107 3.73 10.59 -8.65
C VAL A 107 4.60 9.39 -8.28
N SER A 108 5.23 8.74 -9.27
CA SER A 108 6.17 7.64 -9.04
C SER A 108 7.36 8.05 -8.18
N ASN A 109 7.93 9.24 -8.43
CA ASN A 109 9.03 9.76 -7.63
C ASN A 109 8.63 9.98 -6.16
N ILE A 110 7.43 10.47 -5.90
CA ILE A 110 6.95 10.75 -4.55
C ILE A 110 6.66 9.45 -3.79
N LEU A 111 5.95 8.51 -4.42
CA LEU A 111 5.49 7.28 -3.76
C LEU A 111 6.59 6.21 -3.67
N ARG A 112 7.49 6.15 -4.66
CA ARG A 112 8.49 5.07 -4.80
C ARG A 112 9.94 5.56 -4.83
N HIS A 113 10.17 6.87 -4.80
CA HIS A 113 11.50 7.48 -4.96
C HIS A 113 12.19 7.16 -6.30
N ALA A 114 11.45 6.71 -7.30
CA ALA A 114 11.92 6.43 -8.66
C ALA A 114 10.86 6.86 -9.69
N PRO A 115 11.26 7.46 -10.82
CA PRO A 115 12.62 7.88 -11.22
C PRO A 115 13.16 9.04 -10.36
N LYS A 116 14.48 9.27 -10.39
CA LYS A 116 15.09 10.42 -9.72
C LYS A 116 14.70 11.73 -10.40
N GLN A 117 14.74 12.85 -9.66
CA GLN A 117 14.39 14.17 -10.24
C GLN A 117 15.29 14.55 -11.42
N THR A 118 16.56 14.21 -11.37
CA THR A 118 17.51 14.42 -12.49
C THR A 118 17.07 13.67 -13.75
N GLU A 119 16.64 12.43 -13.63
CA GLU A 119 16.14 11.63 -14.76
C GLU A 119 14.85 12.21 -15.35
N ILE A 120 13.99 12.82 -14.52
CA ILE A 120 12.79 13.51 -14.98
C ILE A 120 13.18 14.79 -15.75
N MET A 121 14.14 15.56 -15.24
CA MET A 121 14.66 16.77 -15.90
C MET A 121 15.23 16.44 -17.29
N ASP A 122 16.10 15.43 -17.36
CA ASP A 122 16.75 15.01 -18.60
C ASP A 122 15.74 14.45 -19.62
N LYS A 123 14.79 13.65 -19.15
CA LYS A 123 13.79 13.02 -20.03
C LYS A 123 12.83 14.01 -20.67
N TYR A 124 12.45 15.05 -19.92
CA TYR A 124 11.41 16.00 -20.37
C TYR A 124 11.96 17.37 -20.71
N ASP A 125 13.28 17.56 -20.68
CA ASP A 125 13.99 18.83 -20.94
C ASP A 125 13.40 20.01 -20.14
N ILE A 126 13.28 19.81 -18.82
CA ILE A 126 12.63 20.76 -17.91
C ILE A 126 13.63 21.23 -16.85
N SER A 127 13.60 22.54 -16.53
CA SER A 127 14.45 23.12 -15.51
C SER A 127 14.16 22.57 -14.12
N GLU A 128 15.20 22.47 -13.29
CA GLU A 128 15.10 22.00 -11.89
C GLU A 128 14.06 22.77 -11.10
N THR A 129 14.02 24.09 -11.24
CA THR A 129 13.04 24.95 -10.55
C THR A 129 11.59 24.60 -10.92
N THR A 130 11.35 24.21 -12.18
CA THR A 130 10.02 23.81 -12.63
C THR A 130 9.64 22.45 -12.06
N VAL A 131 10.54 21.46 -12.13
CA VAL A 131 10.33 20.13 -11.54
C VAL A 131 10.05 20.26 -10.03
N TRP A 132 10.85 21.06 -9.32
CA TRP A 132 10.65 21.28 -7.88
C TRP A 132 9.30 21.89 -7.55
N ARG A 133 8.86 22.93 -8.29
CA ARG A 133 7.54 23.56 -8.09
C ARG A 133 6.40 22.59 -8.36
N GLN A 134 6.48 21.84 -9.44
CA GLN A 134 5.45 20.85 -9.80
C GLN A 134 5.40 19.71 -8.78
N ARG A 135 6.56 19.18 -8.38
CA ARG A 135 6.67 18.16 -7.33
C ARG A 135 6.04 18.60 -6.03
N LYS A 136 6.25 19.85 -5.62
CA LYS A 136 5.65 20.40 -4.38
C LYS A 136 4.12 20.42 -4.43
N LYS A 137 3.52 20.76 -5.60
CA LYS A 137 2.07 20.73 -5.79
C LYS A 137 1.53 19.29 -5.71
N VAL A 138 2.13 18.38 -6.48
CA VAL A 138 1.74 16.96 -6.50
C VAL A 138 1.89 16.33 -5.10
N SER A 139 3.00 16.60 -4.41
CA SER A 139 3.24 16.09 -3.06
C SER A 139 2.17 16.53 -2.05
N ARG A 140 1.69 17.78 -2.16
CA ARG A 140 0.63 18.28 -1.29
C ARG A 140 -0.70 17.54 -1.51
N ILE A 141 -1.04 17.26 -2.77
CA ILE A 141 -2.27 16.53 -3.12
C ILE A 141 -2.18 15.07 -2.63
N ILE A 142 -1.04 14.42 -2.87
CA ILE A 142 -0.82 13.04 -2.41
C ILE A 142 -0.86 12.98 -0.88
N ALA A 143 -0.21 13.91 -0.18
CA ALA A 143 -0.23 13.96 1.29
C ALA A 143 -1.65 14.09 1.85
N ALA A 144 -2.51 14.89 1.22
CA ALA A 144 -3.92 15.00 1.63
C ALA A 144 -4.70 13.69 1.41
N LEU A 145 -4.42 12.95 0.33
CA LEU A 145 -4.99 11.61 0.11
C LEU A 145 -4.48 10.61 1.15
N GLU A 146 -3.18 10.60 1.43
CA GLU A 146 -2.59 9.73 2.46
C GLU A 146 -3.16 10.01 3.85
N GLU A 147 -3.37 11.26 4.20
CA GLU A 147 -4.00 11.65 5.47
C GLU A 147 -5.44 11.13 5.55
N SER A 148 -6.24 11.29 4.48
CA SER A 148 -7.59 10.74 4.40
C SER A 148 -7.60 9.20 4.56
N VAL A 149 -6.68 8.51 3.90
CA VAL A 149 -6.49 7.06 4.04
C VAL A 149 -6.20 6.68 5.49
N GLN A 150 -5.26 7.37 6.14
CA GLN A 150 -4.88 7.09 7.52
C GLN A 150 -6.08 7.24 8.48
N ILE A 151 -6.87 8.29 8.35
CA ILE A 151 -8.04 8.54 9.19
C ILE A 151 -9.08 7.42 9.00
N LYS A 152 -9.46 7.13 7.76
CA LYS A 152 -10.49 6.13 7.46
C LYS A 152 -10.09 4.72 7.88
N LEU A 153 -8.85 4.32 7.58
CA LEU A 153 -8.38 3.00 7.94
C LEU A 153 -8.12 2.85 9.43
N TYR A 154 -7.71 3.92 10.12
CA TYR A 154 -7.57 3.89 11.57
C TYR A 154 -8.90 3.59 12.25
N ASP A 155 -9.97 4.29 11.85
CA ASP A 155 -11.30 4.09 12.41
C ASP A 155 -11.82 2.68 12.15
N GLU A 156 -11.70 2.17 10.92
CA GLU A 156 -12.12 0.81 10.54
C GLU A 156 -11.33 -0.25 11.29
N PHE A 157 -10.00 -0.12 11.36
CA PHE A 157 -9.14 -1.11 12.01
C PHE A 157 -9.28 -1.12 13.52
N MET A 158 -9.60 0.02 14.13
CA MET A 158 -9.95 0.10 15.55
C MET A 158 -11.28 -0.62 15.83
N GLN A 159 -12.31 -0.37 15.02
CA GLN A 159 -13.62 -1.01 15.17
C GLN A 159 -13.54 -2.53 15.00
N CYS A 160 -12.66 -3.01 14.12
CA CYS A 160 -12.46 -4.45 13.86
C CYS A 160 -11.43 -5.11 14.79
N GLY A 161 -10.80 -4.38 15.71
CA GLY A 161 -9.79 -4.91 16.62
C GLY A 161 -8.49 -5.35 15.94
N ILE A 162 -8.19 -4.84 14.75
CA ILE A 162 -6.94 -5.11 14.00
C ILE A 162 -5.79 -4.34 14.64
N ILE A 163 -6.04 -3.08 15.03
CA ILE A 163 -5.10 -2.20 15.74
C ILE A 163 -5.52 -2.09 17.21
N LEU A 164 -4.53 -2.11 18.10
CA LEU A 164 -4.76 -1.86 19.53
C LEU A 164 -5.03 -0.37 19.75
N SER A 165 -6.07 -0.06 20.54
CA SER A 165 -6.21 1.28 21.12
C SER A 165 -4.97 1.56 21.97
N GLN A 166 -4.20 2.59 21.62
CA GLN A 166 -3.21 3.12 22.56
C GLN A 166 -4.00 3.73 23.72
N VAL A 167 -4.10 2.98 24.81
CA VAL A 167 -4.52 3.58 26.07
C VAL A 167 -3.38 4.54 26.44
N VAL A 168 -3.64 5.82 26.25
CA VAL A 168 -2.77 6.89 26.76
C VAL A 168 -2.85 6.77 28.28
N ALA A 169 -1.78 6.24 28.88
CA ALA A 169 -1.59 6.19 30.31
C ALA A 169 -1.10 7.55 30.82
#